data_2fa8afd9725d7293118e3b67cc19f6c5
#
_entry.id   2fa8afd9725d7293118e3b67cc19f6c5
#
_cell.length_a   1.000
_cell.length_b   1.000
_cell.length_c   1.000
_cell.angle_alpha   90.00
_cell.angle_beta   90.00
_cell.angle_gamma   90.00
#
_symmetry.space_group_name_H-M   'P 1'
#
loop_
_entity.id
_entity.type
_entity.pdbx_description
1 polymer ?
#
loop_
_entity_poly.entity_id
_entity_poly.type
_entity_poly.pdbx_seq_one_letter_code
_entity_poly.pdbx_strand_id
1 'polypeptide(L)'
;NYGTHWQSVPMSYLYLSDSQLSADILAGNATASENPALKPERSTQYEIGIEQRIGAFASLKVEGFYKESKDYLTLANRTEAFTNTGGADTQQNWAQYQNGDVMVSQGLTTNFEMRRTRGLYAQANYTYSEARGTGSYGGQNFYITWIGTDDGYPKAMNLLDYDQTHTANVILDWRSPDATGALANTGFNAVMSFGSGTRYTPSQIYSTVFENRWEFPEGPVNSGTLPAFSNLDLRVDRAISLGGLTANAYVSVFNALDSEQVNDVYHGTGNVAEDGWVATESGQQWLANRLSVNPDVDAAAMYEDNLAFPGRWNRPRTVRVGLNISF
;
A
#
# COMPACT_ATOMS: atom_id res chain seq x y z
N ASN A 1 26.99 2.42 -7.75
CA ASN A 1 26.47 1.14 -8.24
C ASN A 1 25.62 1.34 -9.48
N TYR A 2 25.64 0.35 -10.38
CA TYR A 2 24.74 0.24 -11.52
C TYR A 2 24.30 -1.23 -11.62
N GLY A 3 23.01 -1.45 -11.85
CA GLY A 3 22.50 -2.79 -12.00
C GLY A 3 21.27 -2.83 -12.91
N THR A 4 21.12 -3.94 -13.63
CA THR A 4 19.93 -4.25 -14.40
C THR A 4 19.34 -5.55 -13.88
N HIS A 5 18.05 -5.53 -13.59
CA HIS A 5 17.31 -6.67 -13.06
C HIS A 5 16.18 -7.04 -14.01
N TRP A 6 15.92 -8.31 -14.13
CA TRP A 6 14.84 -8.86 -14.95
C TRP A 6 13.91 -9.64 -14.04
N GLN A 7 12.62 -9.39 -14.14
CA GLN A 7 11.59 -10.10 -13.40
C GLN A 7 10.68 -10.84 -14.38
N SER A 8 10.61 -12.16 -14.23
CA SER A 8 9.68 -12.97 -15.01
C SER A 8 8.25 -12.65 -14.68
N VAL A 9 7.41 -12.57 -15.69
CA VAL A 9 5.97 -12.40 -15.55
C VAL A 9 5.38 -13.66 -14.90
N PRO A 10 4.44 -13.55 -13.94
CA PRO A 10 3.72 -14.69 -13.39
C PRO A 10 3.05 -15.52 -14.48
N MET A 11 3.06 -16.85 -14.34
CA MET A 11 2.51 -17.79 -15.32
C MET A 11 1.02 -17.57 -15.61
N SER A 12 0.28 -17.06 -14.64
CA SER A 12 -1.15 -16.71 -14.79
C SER A 12 -1.44 -15.62 -15.82
N TYR A 13 -0.45 -14.81 -16.19
CA TYR A 13 -0.58 -13.82 -17.26
C TYR A 13 -0.11 -14.33 -18.64
N LEU A 14 0.55 -15.48 -18.66
CA LEU A 14 1.06 -16.10 -19.87
C LEU A 14 0.10 -17.15 -20.43
N TYR A 15 -0.58 -17.89 -19.56
CA TYR A 15 -1.37 -19.05 -19.94
C TYR A 15 -2.63 -19.18 -19.08
N LEU A 16 -3.81 -19.07 -19.71
CA LEU A 16 -5.10 -19.54 -19.18
C LEU A 16 -5.66 -20.63 -20.11
N SER A 17 -6.77 -21.22 -19.71
CA SER A 17 -7.45 -22.15 -20.60
C SER A 17 -8.23 -21.41 -21.67
N ASP A 18 -7.88 -21.57 -22.93
CA ASP A 18 -8.55 -20.96 -24.11
C ASP A 18 -10.06 -21.13 -24.13
N SER A 19 -10.58 -22.20 -23.53
CA SER A 19 -12.02 -22.51 -23.54
C SER A 19 -12.84 -21.52 -22.69
N GLN A 20 -12.33 -21.09 -21.55
CA GLN A 20 -13.03 -20.14 -20.70
C GLN A 20 -12.99 -18.72 -21.27
N LEU A 21 -11.82 -18.31 -21.74
CA LEU A 21 -11.63 -17.01 -22.39
C LEU A 21 -12.55 -16.84 -23.59
N SER A 22 -12.61 -17.83 -24.49
CA SER A 22 -13.48 -17.79 -25.66
C SER A 22 -14.95 -17.72 -25.28
N ALA A 23 -15.38 -18.44 -24.24
CA ALA A 23 -16.75 -18.40 -23.74
C ALA A 23 -17.11 -17.02 -23.16
N ASP A 24 -16.20 -16.42 -22.40
CA ASP A 24 -16.40 -15.11 -21.77
C ASP A 24 -16.46 -13.98 -22.83
N ILE A 25 -15.56 -14.01 -23.81
CA ILE A 25 -15.58 -13.04 -24.92
C ILE A 25 -16.87 -13.15 -25.73
N LEU A 26 -17.30 -14.37 -26.08
CA LEU A 26 -18.52 -14.60 -26.83
C LEU A 26 -19.78 -14.23 -26.05
N ALA A 27 -19.74 -14.34 -24.73
CA ALA A 27 -20.82 -13.90 -23.84
C ALA A 27 -20.85 -12.39 -23.60
N GLY A 28 -19.83 -11.64 -24.08
CA GLY A 28 -19.68 -10.20 -23.84
C GLY A 28 -19.30 -9.87 -22.39
N ASN A 29 -18.73 -10.81 -21.67
CA ASN A 29 -18.25 -10.58 -20.32
C ASN A 29 -16.97 -9.75 -20.32
N ALA A 30 -16.83 -8.88 -19.31
CA ALA A 30 -15.60 -8.18 -19.07
C ALA A 30 -14.47 -9.17 -18.71
N THR A 31 -13.49 -9.31 -19.58
CA THR A 31 -12.42 -10.29 -19.38
C THR A 31 -11.06 -9.70 -19.81
N ALA A 32 -9.99 -10.19 -19.17
CA ALA A 32 -8.62 -9.93 -19.56
C ALA A 32 -7.97 -11.22 -20.04
N SER A 33 -7.46 -11.20 -21.27
CA SER A 33 -6.75 -12.34 -21.83
C SER A 33 -5.27 -12.30 -21.50
N GLU A 34 -4.68 -13.47 -21.40
CA GLU A 34 -3.26 -13.67 -21.29
C GLU A 34 -2.55 -13.36 -22.61
N ASN A 35 -1.22 -13.34 -22.49
CA ASN A 35 -0.36 -13.14 -23.64
C ASN A 35 0.92 -13.96 -23.49
N PRO A 36 1.06 -15.07 -24.20
CA PRO A 36 2.28 -15.88 -24.20
C PRO A 36 3.53 -15.15 -24.70
N ALA A 37 3.36 -14.00 -25.38
CA ALA A 37 4.45 -13.21 -25.91
C ALA A 37 4.98 -12.15 -24.93
N LEU A 38 4.50 -12.13 -23.67
CA LEU A 38 4.98 -11.22 -22.66
C LEU A 38 6.47 -11.40 -22.38
N LYS A 39 7.17 -10.29 -22.30
CA LYS A 39 8.59 -10.24 -21.97
C LYS A 39 8.77 -10.04 -20.46
N PRO A 40 9.92 -10.45 -19.92
CA PRO A 40 10.27 -10.08 -18.55
C PRO A 40 10.30 -8.56 -18.35
N GLU A 41 9.81 -8.11 -17.23
CA GLU A 41 9.94 -6.70 -16.81
C GLU A 41 11.40 -6.38 -16.53
N ARG A 42 11.85 -5.20 -16.91
CA ARG A 42 13.25 -4.77 -16.77
C ARG A 42 13.37 -3.53 -15.91
N SER A 43 14.20 -3.62 -14.88
CA SER A 43 14.56 -2.48 -14.03
C SER A 43 16.04 -2.16 -14.16
N THR A 44 16.37 -0.90 -14.34
CA THR A 44 17.74 -0.38 -14.31
C THR A 44 17.89 0.59 -13.16
N GLN A 45 18.89 0.39 -12.32
CA GLN A 45 19.10 1.14 -11.10
C GLN A 45 20.49 1.76 -11.08
N TYR A 46 20.56 3.01 -10.67
CA TYR A 46 21.78 3.79 -10.43
C TYR A 46 21.77 4.25 -8.99
N GLU A 47 22.89 4.08 -8.32
CA GLU A 47 23.08 4.50 -6.93
C GLU A 47 24.42 5.17 -6.75
N ILE A 48 24.43 6.26 -6.00
CA ILE A 48 25.64 6.93 -5.56
C ILE A 48 25.52 7.24 -4.07
N GLY A 49 26.52 6.90 -3.29
CA GLY A 49 26.47 7.09 -1.85
C GLY A 49 27.82 7.34 -1.23
N ILE A 50 27.76 7.92 -0.05
CA ILE A 50 28.92 8.16 0.82
C ILE A 50 28.61 7.51 2.16
N GLU A 51 29.57 6.75 2.68
CA GLU A 51 29.52 6.23 4.04
C GLU A 51 30.68 6.82 4.84
N GLN A 52 30.34 7.46 5.95
CA GLN A 52 31.27 8.05 6.88
C GLN A 52 31.25 7.30 8.21
N ARG A 53 32.38 6.77 8.61
CA ARG A 53 32.54 6.20 9.93
C ARG A 53 32.69 7.34 10.97
N ILE A 54 31.93 7.24 12.05
CA ILE A 54 31.92 8.19 13.17
C ILE A 54 32.58 7.52 14.37
N GLY A 55 33.83 7.88 14.62
CA GLY A 55 34.62 7.22 15.64
C GLY A 55 34.76 5.72 15.42
N ALA A 56 34.83 4.96 16.53
CA ALA A 56 34.92 3.50 16.48
C ALA A 56 33.55 2.78 16.58
N PHE A 57 32.48 3.51 16.76
CA PHE A 57 31.20 2.93 17.22
C PHE A 57 30.00 3.22 16.30
N ALA A 58 30.09 4.17 15.36
CA ALA A 58 28.97 4.48 14.51
C ALA A 58 29.37 4.70 13.05
N SER A 59 28.39 4.61 12.14
CA SER A 59 28.49 5.02 10.75
C SER A 59 27.25 5.79 10.31
N LEU A 60 27.44 6.66 9.33
CA LEU A 60 26.39 7.37 8.62
C LEU A 60 26.57 7.13 7.13
N LYS A 61 25.56 6.57 6.48
CA LYS A 61 25.51 6.39 5.03
C LYS A 61 24.45 7.31 4.45
N VAL A 62 24.77 8.02 3.38
CA VAL A 62 23.83 8.79 2.57
C VAL A 62 23.96 8.33 1.14
N GLU A 63 22.82 7.99 0.52
CA GLU A 63 22.78 7.39 -0.80
C GLU A 63 21.64 7.98 -1.62
N GLY A 64 21.97 8.49 -2.81
CA GLY A 64 20.99 8.84 -3.83
C GLY A 64 20.77 7.67 -4.78
N PHE A 65 19.52 7.44 -5.15
CA PHE A 65 19.16 6.39 -6.10
C PHE A 65 18.22 6.91 -7.20
N TYR A 66 18.33 6.28 -8.36
CA TYR A 66 17.42 6.44 -9.48
C TYR A 66 17.17 5.06 -10.08
N LYS A 67 15.91 4.64 -10.15
CA LYS A 67 15.47 3.37 -10.72
C LYS A 67 14.46 3.63 -11.81
N GLU A 68 14.73 3.14 -13.01
CA GLU A 68 13.82 3.11 -14.13
C GLU A 68 13.39 1.67 -14.41
N SER A 69 12.10 1.46 -14.52
CA SER A 69 11.53 0.15 -14.88
C SER A 69 10.70 0.28 -16.14
N LYS A 70 10.91 -0.63 -17.07
CA LYS A 70 10.28 -0.68 -18.39
C LYS A 70 9.68 -2.05 -18.63
N ASP A 71 8.83 -2.12 -19.62
CA ASP A 71 8.14 -3.34 -20.00
C ASP A 71 7.24 -3.89 -18.88
N TYR A 72 6.75 -3.00 -17.97
CA TYR A 72 5.78 -3.38 -16.95
C TYR A 72 4.48 -3.83 -17.60
N LEU A 73 3.81 -4.75 -16.91
CA LEU A 73 2.50 -5.23 -17.33
C LEU A 73 1.48 -4.10 -17.36
N THR A 74 0.72 -4.06 -18.45
CA THR A 74 -0.45 -3.20 -18.60
C THR A 74 -1.50 -3.97 -19.39
N LEU A 75 -2.69 -3.41 -19.51
CA LEU A 75 -3.74 -3.93 -20.37
C LEU A 75 -3.89 -3.07 -21.63
N ALA A 76 -4.08 -3.70 -22.78
CA ALA A 76 -4.43 -3.06 -24.02
C ALA A 76 -5.77 -3.57 -24.53
N ASN A 77 -6.53 -2.69 -25.18
CA ASN A 77 -7.73 -3.11 -25.89
C ASN A 77 -7.34 -3.98 -27.09
N ARG A 78 -8.10 -5.04 -27.27
CA ARG A 78 -8.05 -5.89 -28.47
C ARG A 78 -9.43 -5.91 -29.08
N THR A 79 -9.48 -5.70 -30.37
CA THR A 79 -10.70 -5.75 -31.17
C THR A 79 -10.49 -6.74 -32.31
N GLU A 80 -11.28 -7.79 -32.33
CA GLU A 80 -11.27 -8.76 -33.42
C GLU A 80 -12.70 -9.04 -33.91
N ALA A 81 -12.80 -9.38 -35.18
CA ALA A 81 -14.05 -9.83 -35.77
C ALA A 81 -14.19 -11.34 -35.51
N PHE A 82 -15.28 -11.71 -34.83
CA PHE A 82 -15.67 -13.10 -34.65
C PHE A 82 -16.90 -13.40 -35.50
N THR A 83 -16.87 -14.47 -36.23
CA THR A 83 -18.05 -14.98 -36.93
C THR A 83 -18.90 -15.78 -35.94
N ASN A 84 -20.09 -15.28 -35.60
CA ASN A 84 -21.00 -15.98 -34.73
C ASN A 84 -21.59 -17.24 -35.40
N THR A 85 -22.25 -18.12 -34.64
CA THR A 85 -22.87 -19.34 -35.13
C THR A 85 -23.98 -19.12 -36.20
N GLY A 86 -24.42 -17.87 -36.40
CA GLY A 86 -25.35 -17.46 -37.48
C GLY A 86 -24.64 -16.93 -38.74
N GLY A 87 -23.31 -16.94 -38.80
CA GLY A 87 -22.53 -16.49 -39.95
C GLY A 87 -22.38 -14.97 -40.06
N ALA A 88 -22.74 -14.20 -39.01
CA ALA A 88 -22.52 -12.76 -38.98
C ALA A 88 -21.22 -12.42 -38.22
N ASP A 89 -20.41 -11.55 -38.80
CA ASP A 89 -19.22 -11.03 -38.15
C ASP A 89 -19.61 -9.97 -37.11
N THR A 90 -19.23 -10.21 -35.87
CA THR A 90 -19.38 -9.27 -34.76
C THR A 90 -18.00 -8.85 -34.27
N GLN A 91 -17.78 -7.56 -34.11
CA GLN A 91 -16.57 -7.07 -33.44
C GLN A 91 -16.75 -7.24 -31.94
N GLN A 92 -15.77 -7.88 -31.33
CA GLN A 92 -15.69 -8.02 -29.87
C GLN A 92 -14.44 -7.34 -29.35
N ASN A 93 -14.62 -6.63 -28.24
CA ASN A 93 -13.54 -5.95 -27.53
C ASN A 93 -13.22 -6.69 -26.26
N TRP A 94 -11.94 -6.88 -25.98
CA TRP A 94 -11.47 -7.38 -24.68
C TRP A 94 -10.14 -6.76 -24.30
N ALA A 95 -9.79 -6.84 -23.03
CA ALA A 95 -8.48 -6.42 -22.57
C ALA A 95 -7.46 -7.57 -22.71
N GLN A 96 -6.24 -7.29 -23.13
CA GLN A 96 -5.14 -8.26 -23.18
C GLN A 96 -3.92 -7.71 -22.45
N TYR A 97 -3.27 -8.54 -21.66
CA TYR A 97 -2.00 -8.19 -21.03
C TYR A 97 -0.90 -7.96 -22.05
N GLN A 98 -0.17 -6.88 -21.89
CA GLN A 98 1.00 -6.53 -22.69
C GLN A 98 2.08 -5.86 -21.86
N ASN A 99 3.30 -5.81 -22.36
CA ASN A 99 4.35 -4.96 -21.80
C ASN A 99 4.18 -3.55 -22.34
N GLY A 100 4.13 -2.55 -21.47
CA GLY A 100 3.91 -1.19 -21.97
C GLY A 100 3.97 -0.09 -20.92
N ASP A 101 3.91 -0.40 -19.66
CA ASP A 101 4.03 0.61 -18.61
C ASP A 101 5.50 0.89 -18.25
N VAL A 102 5.71 2.09 -17.77
CA VAL A 102 7.01 2.61 -17.35
C VAL A 102 6.88 3.19 -15.95
N MET A 103 7.89 2.97 -15.13
CA MET A 103 7.98 3.51 -13.78
C MET A 103 9.36 4.10 -13.55
N VAL A 104 9.40 5.22 -12.85
CA VAL A 104 10.63 5.86 -12.35
C VAL A 104 10.48 6.05 -10.84
N SER A 105 11.46 5.61 -10.08
CA SER A 105 11.58 5.91 -8.66
C SER A 105 12.95 6.54 -8.40
N GLN A 106 12.95 7.66 -7.67
CA GLN A 106 14.16 8.37 -7.33
C GLN A 106 14.10 8.90 -5.91
N GLY A 107 15.24 9.05 -5.28
CA GLY A 107 15.23 9.50 -3.90
C GLY A 107 16.59 9.55 -3.24
N LEU A 108 16.55 9.83 -1.94
CA LEU A 108 17.69 9.90 -1.04
C LEU A 108 17.41 9.04 0.19
N THR A 109 18.37 8.20 0.55
CA THR A 109 18.32 7.37 1.75
C THR A 109 19.44 7.79 2.70
N THR A 110 19.11 7.93 3.96
CA THR A 110 20.09 8.18 5.03
C THR A 110 19.99 7.06 6.05
N ASN A 111 21.10 6.40 6.33
CA ASN A 111 21.20 5.31 7.31
C ASN A 111 22.24 5.67 8.35
N PHE A 112 21.83 5.73 9.59
CA PHE A 112 22.71 5.84 10.75
C PHE A 112 22.69 4.54 11.53
N GLU A 113 23.86 4.01 11.87
CA GLU A 113 23.97 2.83 12.72
C GLU A 113 25.04 3.06 13.78
N MET A 114 24.69 2.78 15.03
CA MET A 114 25.59 2.78 16.18
C MET A 114 25.66 1.38 16.78
N ARG A 115 26.84 0.78 16.76
CA ARG A 115 27.09 -0.49 17.41
C ARG A 115 26.86 -0.37 18.92
N ARG A 116 26.46 -1.48 19.53
CA ARG A 116 26.23 -1.51 20.98
C ARG A 116 27.43 -0.97 21.76
N THR A 117 27.21 0.18 22.39
CA THR A 117 28.22 0.89 23.17
C THR A 117 27.63 1.20 24.54
N ARG A 118 28.25 0.72 25.61
CA ARG A 118 27.74 0.83 26.99
C ARG A 118 26.29 0.36 27.13
N GLY A 119 25.96 -0.73 26.44
CA GLY A 119 24.62 -1.33 26.44
C GLY A 119 23.66 -0.79 25.39
N LEU A 120 23.86 0.38 24.81
CA LEU A 120 22.98 1.00 23.84
C LEU A 120 23.38 0.67 22.40
N TYR A 121 22.43 0.19 21.60
CA TYR A 121 22.42 0.13 20.14
C TYR A 121 21.42 1.13 19.58
N ALA A 122 21.73 1.80 18.52
CA ALA A 122 20.82 2.69 17.83
C ALA A 122 20.94 2.54 16.31
N GLN A 123 19.81 2.56 15.64
CA GLN A 123 19.71 2.61 14.18
C GLN A 123 18.64 3.62 13.79
N ALA A 124 18.91 4.43 12.78
CA ALA A 124 17.93 5.35 12.21
C ALA A 124 18.03 5.31 10.68
N ASN A 125 16.91 5.09 10.03
CA ASN A 125 16.82 5.10 8.57
C ASN A 125 15.80 6.17 8.18
N TYR A 126 16.12 6.96 7.17
CA TYR A 126 15.20 7.91 6.56
C TYR A 126 15.32 7.83 5.05
N THR A 127 14.18 7.80 4.38
CA THR A 127 14.10 7.83 2.93
C THR A 127 13.17 8.96 2.49
N TYR A 128 13.66 9.77 1.59
CA TYR A 128 12.86 10.65 0.74
C TYR A 128 12.82 10.03 -0.65
N SER A 129 11.63 9.76 -1.18
CA SER A 129 11.48 9.17 -2.50
C SER A 129 10.23 9.67 -3.21
N GLU A 130 10.29 9.64 -4.53
CA GLU A 130 9.16 9.89 -5.41
C GLU A 130 9.10 8.75 -6.43
N ALA A 131 7.92 8.13 -6.55
CA ALA A 131 7.63 7.10 -7.53
C ALA A 131 6.56 7.57 -8.51
N ARG A 132 6.92 7.62 -9.80
CA ARG A 132 6.03 8.00 -10.89
C ARG A 132 5.98 6.92 -11.96
N GLY A 133 4.83 6.79 -12.61
CA GLY A 133 4.66 5.81 -13.68
C GLY A 133 3.41 6.05 -14.49
N THR A 134 3.24 5.24 -15.52
CA THR A 134 2.05 5.23 -16.38
C THR A 134 0.95 4.33 -15.84
N GLY A 135 1.25 3.49 -14.84
CA GLY A 135 0.32 2.65 -14.10
C GLY A 135 0.95 2.14 -12.83
N SER A 136 0.17 1.97 -11.77
CA SER A 136 0.63 1.47 -10.48
C SER A 136 0.70 -0.05 -10.44
N TYR A 137 -0.15 -0.74 -11.20
CA TYR A 137 -0.16 -2.20 -11.38
C TYR A 137 -0.81 -2.60 -12.71
N GLY A 138 -0.50 -3.79 -13.19
CA GLY A 138 -0.86 -4.25 -14.54
C GLY A 138 -2.35 -4.34 -14.87
N GLY A 139 -3.23 -4.34 -13.86
CA GLY A 139 -4.69 -4.39 -14.05
C GLY A 139 -5.42 -3.08 -13.79
N GLN A 140 -4.72 -2.01 -13.46
CA GLN A 140 -5.32 -0.75 -13.02
C GLN A 140 -6.28 -0.14 -14.04
N ASN A 141 -6.00 -0.27 -15.32
CA ASN A 141 -6.78 0.31 -16.41
C ASN A 141 -7.77 -0.69 -17.05
N PHE A 142 -8.10 -1.80 -16.36
CA PHE A 142 -8.93 -2.88 -16.92
C PHE A 142 -10.24 -2.38 -17.53
N TYR A 143 -11.02 -1.63 -16.77
CA TYR A 143 -12.34 -1.20 -17.24
C TYR A 143 -12.29 -0.17 -18.36
N ILE A 144 -11.34 0.76 -18.28
CA ILE A 144 -11.14 1.77 -19.33
C ILE A 144 -10.69 1.09 -20.62
N THR A 145 -9.80 0.12 -20.51
CA THR A 145 -9.29 -0.65 -21.64
C THR A 145 -10.35 -1.54 -22.26
N TRP A 146 -11.20 -2.15 -21.44
CA TRP A 146 -12.26 -3.04 -21.92
C TRP A 146 -13.42 -2.28 -22.60
N ILE A 147 -13.80 -1.10 -22.08
CA ILE A 147 -14.86 -0.25 -22.65
C ILE A 147 -14.32 0.64 -23.79
N GLY A 148 -13.00 0.87 -23.79
CA GLY A 148 -12.36 1.94 -24.56
C GLY A 148 -12.33 1.74 -26.06
N THR A 149 -12.11 2.87 -26.75
CA THR A 149 -11.80 2.95 -28.17
C THR A 149 -10.32 2.69 -28.42
N ASP A 150 -9.93 2.45 -29.68
CA ASP A 150 -8.56 2.11 -30.12
C ASP A 150 -7.44 3.07 -29.68
N ASP A 151 -7.76 4.29 -29.27
CA ASP A 151 -6.77 5.31 -28.90
C ASP A 151 -6.10 5.10 -27.53
N GLY A 152 -6.53 4.09 -26.80
CA GLY A 152 -5.92 3.68 -25.55
C GLY A 152 -6.06 4.67 -24.40
N TYR A 153 -5.67 4.23 -23.23
CA TYR A 153 -5.57 5.05 -22.02
C TYR A 153 -4.42 6.06 -22.19
N PRO A 154 -4.62 7.37 -21.96
CA PRO A 154 -3.54 8.34 -22.06
C PRO A 154 -2.45 8.03 -21.03
N LYS A 155 -1.28 7.63 -21.49
CA LYS A 155 -0.14 7.27 -20.67
C LYS A 155 0.59 8.51 -20.19
N ALA A 156 0.11 9.10 -19.10
CA ALA A 156 0.79 10.18 -18.41
C ALA A 156 1.60 9.63 -17.23
N MET A 157 2.74 10.24 -16.95
CA MET A 157 3.55 9.94 -15.77
C MET A 157 2.92 10.59 -14.54
N ASN A 158 2.15 9.83 -13.78
CA ASN A 158 1.53 10.25 -12.53
C ASN A 158 2.31 9.70 -11.33
N LEU A 159 2.08 10.25 -10.15
CA LEU A 159 2.49 9.59 -8.90
C LEU A 159 1.82 8.21 -8.83
N LEU A 160 2.53 7.21 -8.34
CA LEU A 160 1.99 5.87 -8.17
C LEU A 160 1.21 5.78 -6.85
N ASP A 161 0.22 4.89 -6.77
CA ASP A 161 -0.64 4.73 -5.59
C ASP A 161 0.15 4.37 -4.32
N TYR A 162 1.25 3.62 -4.48
CA TYR A 162 2.17 3.27 -3.40
C TYR A 162 3.29 4.29 -3.17
N ASP A 163 3.29 5.47 -3.86
CA ASP A 163 4.24 6.54 -3.57
C ASP A 163 4.07 7.00 -2.12
N GLN A 164 5.16 6.93 -1.37
CA GLN A 164 5.25 7.39 0.00
C GLN A 164 6.51 8.26 0.13
N THR A 165 6.30 9.57 0.06
CA THR A 165 7.40 10.54 -0.10
C THR A 165 8.41 10.51 1.04
N HIS A 166 7.94 10.29 2.28
CA HIS A 166 8.80 10.27 3.47
C HIS A 166 8.56 9.00 4.26
N THR A 167 9.62 8.26 4.54
CA THR A 167 9.60 7.15 5.49
C THR A 167 10.78 7.25 6.46
N ALA A 168 10.54 6.94 7.73
CA ALA A 168 11.59 6.92 8.74
C ALA A 168 11.37 5.78 9.73
N ASN A 169 12.46 5.15 10.15
CA ASN A 169 12.46 4.16 11.22
C ASN A 169 13.61 4.43 12.17
N VAL A 170 13.33 4.41 13.47
CA VAL A 170 14.34 4.54 14.52
C VAL A 170 14.22 3.34 15.45
N ILE A 171 15.34 2.67 15.68
CA ILE A 171 15.44 1.53 16.60
C ILE A 171 16.42 1.90 17.68
N LEU A 172 15.99 1.81 18.92
CA LEU A 172 16.83 1.91 20.11
C LEU A 172 16.71 0.60 20.88
N ASP A 173 17.84 -0.03 21.15
CA ASP A 173 17.91 -1.24 21.98
C ASP A 173 18.97 -1.06 23.05
N TRP A 174 18.54 -0.99 24.28
CA TRP A 174 19.43 -0.93 25.43
C TRP A 174 19.40 -2.24 26.19
N ARG A 175 20.57 -2.75 26.52
CA ARG A 175 20.77 -3.92 27.39
C ARG A 175 21.64 -3.52 28.56
N SER A 176 21.22 -3.87 29.75
CA SER A 176 22.03 -3.61 30.94
C SER A 176 23.44 -4.20 30.77
N PRO A 177 24.50 -3.37 30.89
CA PRO A 177 25.87 -3.86 30.83
C PRO A 177 26.26 -4.63 32.09
N ASP A 178 25.55 -4.41 33.19
CA ASP A 178 25.87 -4.96 34.50
C ASP A 178 25.10 -6.27 34.74
N ALA A 179 25.79 -7.26 35.27
CA ALA A 179 25.21 -8.53 35.68
C ALA A 179 24.58 -8.50 37.09
N THR A 180 24.72 -7.38 37.80
CA THR A 180 24.25 -7.18 39.18
C THR A 180 23.51 -5.86 39.31
N GLY A 181 22.68 -5.76 40.36
CA GLY A 181 21.88 -4.55 40.61
C GLY A 181 20.44 -4.62 40.13
N ALA A 182 19.68 -3.57 40.37
CA ALA A 182 18.25 -3.51 40.07
C ALA A 182 17.89 -3.70 38.60
N LEU A 183 18.77 -3.26 37.68
CA LEU A 183 18.58 -3.39 36.24
C LEU A 183 19.36 -4.55 35.59
N ALA A 184 19.95 -5.44 36.43
CA ALA A 184 20.69 -6.59 35.93
C ALA A 184 19.82 -7.43 34.97
N ASN A 185 20.41 -7.86 33.85
CA ASN A 185 19.78 -8.68 32.81
C ASN A 185 18.48 -8.08 32.21
N THR A 186 18.33 -6.76 32.27
CA THR A 186 17.16 -6.04 31.74
C THR A 186 17.48 -5.49 30.36
N GLY A 187 16.52 -5.60 29.45
CA GLY A 187 16.53 -5.00 28.13
C GLY A 187 15.37 -4.02 27.95
N PHE A 188 15.62 -2.97 27.20
CA PHE A 188 14.64 -2.02 26.72
C PHE A 188 14.80 -1.87 25.22
N ASN A 189 13.71 -2.02 24.49
CA ASN A 189 13.70 -1.81 23.04
C ASN A 189 12.56 -0.84 22.68
N ALA A 190 12.87 0.11 21.79
CA ALA A 190 11.91 1.02 21.22
C ALA A 190 12.09 1.05 19.71
N VAL A 191 10.99 0.90 18.98
CA VAL A 191 10.95 1.01 17.51
C VAL A 191 9.93 2.09 17.17
N MET A 192 10.39 3.16 16.54
CA MET A 192 9.54 4.22 16.03
C MET A 192 9.54 4.16 14.51
N SER A 193 8.35 4.14 13.91
CA SER A 193 8.14 4.19 12.47
C SER A 193 7.32 5.43 12.13
N PHE A 194 7.67 6.09 11.05
CA PHE A 194 6.95 7.21 10.48
C PHE A 194 6.81 7.00 8.96
N GLY A 195 5.65 7.37 8.41
CA GLY A 195 5.42 7.42 6.98
C GLY A 195 4.49 8.59 6.62
N SER A 196 4.80 9.28 5.53
CA SER A 196 3.79 10.09 4.86
C SER A 196 2.72 9.15 4.29
N GLY A 197 1.50 9.62 4.10
CA GLY A 197 0.45 8.82 3.47
C GLY A 197 0.84 8.40 2.05
N THR A 198 0.30 7.29 1.60
CA THR A 198 0.31 6.86 0.21
C THR A 198 -0.70 7.65 -0.61
N ARG A 199 -0.77 7.41 -1.92
CA ARG A 199 -1.57 8.21 -2.85
C ARG A 199 -2.92 7.55 -3.13
N TYR A 200 -3.92 8.39 -3.46
CA TYR A 200 -5.19 7.95 -4.02
C TYR A 200 -5.68 8.94 -5.07
N THR A 201 -6.58 8.51 -5.94
CA THR A 201 -7.22 9.39 -6.93
C THR A 201 -8.52 9.93 -6.36
N PRO A 202 -8.67 11.26 -6.18
CA PRO A 202 -9.94 11.84 -5.78
C PRO A 202 -11.05 11.46 -6.75
N SER A 203 -12.24 11.18 -6.23
CA SER A 203 -13.42 10.79 -7.00
C SER A 203 -14.60 11.71 -6.71
N GLN A 204 -15.62 11.62 -7.54
CA GLN A 204 -16.91 12.25 -7.25
C GLN A 204 -17.53 11.63 -6.00
N ILE A 205 -18.29 12.45 -5.27
CA ILE A 205 -19.06 11.98 -4.11
C ILE A 205 -20.24 11.12 -4.59
N TYR A 206 -20.36 9.93 -4.05
CA TYR A 206 -21.46 9.01 -4.29
C TYR A 206 -21.74 8.18 -3.03
N SER A 207 -22.91 7.54 -2.93
CA SER A 207 -23.21 6.65 -1.81
C SER A 207 -22.45 5.34 -1.93
N THR A 208 -21.52 5.10 -1.01
CA THR A 208 -20.83 3.81 -0.91
C THR A 208 -21.69 2.71 -0.27
N VAL A 209 -22.83 3.09 0.33
CA VAL A 209 -23.80 2.17 0.93
C VAL A 209 -24.84 1.68 -0.07
N PHE A 210 -25.34 2.56 -0.93
CA PHE A 210 -26.49 2.26 -1.83
C PHE A 210 -26.10 2.17 -3.30
N GLU A 211 -24.95 2.68 -3.68
CA GLU A 211 -24.50 2.69 -5.06
C GLU A 211 -23.32 1.73 -5.23
N ASN A 212 -23.53 0.68 -6.01
CA ASN A 212 -22.46 -0.21 -6.46
C ASN A 212 -22.03 0.23 -7.85
N ARG A 213 -21.27 1.30 -7.92
CA ARG A 213 -20.75 1.83 -9.18
C ARG A 213 -19.25 2.10 -9.09
N TRP A 214 -18.68 2.27 -10.25
CA TRP A 214 -17.27 2.65 -10.38
C TRP A 214 -17.06 4.07 -9.88
N GLU A 215 -15.95 4.29 -9.19
CA GLU A 215 -15.51 5.62 -8.84
C GLU A 215 -15.17 6.40 -10.10
N PHE A 216 -15.80 7.57 -10.26
CA PHE A 216 -15.44 8.50 -11.33
C PHE A 216 -14.38 9.46 -10.82
N PRO A 217 -13.16 9.41 -11.38
CA PRO A 217 -12.09 10.31 -10.96
C PRO A 217 -12.49 11.77 -11.09
N GLU A 218 -12.16 12.57 -10.09
CA GLU A 218 -12.32 14.02 -10.09
C GLU A 218 -10.96 14.67 -9.78
N GLY A 219 -10.20 14.95 -10.81
CA GLY A 219 -8.86 15.50 -10.70
C GLY A 219 -7.77 14.57 -11.25
N PRO A 220 -6.49 14.94 -11.04
CA PRO A 220 -5.38 14.14 -11.53
C PRO A 220 -5.27 12.79 -10.81
N VAL A 221 -4.82 11.77 -11.53
CA VAL A 221 -4.58 10.43 -10.97
C VAL A 221 -3.58 10.52 -9.81
N ASN A 222 -3.92 9.89 -8.68
CA ASN A 222 -3.10 9.81 -7.48
C ASN A 222 -2.68 11.18 -6.89
N SER A 223 -3.52 12.21 -7.07
CA SER A 223 -3.25 13.55 -6.54
C SER A 223 -3.60 13.72 -5.05
N GLY A 224 -4.46 12.87 -4.51
CA GLY A 224 -4.77 12.82 -3.08
C GLY A 224 -3.67 12.10 -2.30
N THR A 225 -3.55 12.41 -1.01
CA THR A 225 -2.57 11.79 -0.10
C THR A 225 -3.28 11.39 1.19
N LEU A 226 -3.11 10.14 1.61
CA LEU A 226 -3.60 9.67 2.91
C LEU A 226 -2.89 10.41 4.05
N PRO A 227 -3.50 10.47 5.24
CA PRO A 227 -2.85 11.04 6.43
C PRO A 227 -1.50 10.38 6.73
N ALA A 228 -0.53 11.17 7.16
CA ALA A 228 0.75 10.65 7.66
C ALA A 228 0.52 9.90 8.98
N PHE A 229 1.34 8.90 9.22
CA PHE A 229 1.26 8.10 10.44
C PHE A 229 2.59 8.04 11.17
N SER A 230 2.49 7.80 12.48
CA SER A 230 3.63 7.42 13.32
C SER A 230 3.23 6.29 14.25
N ASN A 231 4.12 5.32 14.43
CA ASN A 231 3.93 4.20 15.34
C ASN A 231 5.12 4.07 16.27
N LEU A 232 4.87 3.80 17.55
CA LEU A 232 5.89 3.54 18.55
C LEU A 232 5.62 2.20 19.22
N ASP A 233 6.53 1.27 19.03
CA ASP A 233 6.50 -0.03 19.71
C ASP A 233 7.57 -0.05 20.81
N LEU A 234 7.19 -0.47 22.00
CA LEU A 234 8.05 -0.56 23.17
C LEU A 234 8.11 -1.99 23.69
N ARG A 235 9.28 -2.40 24.14
CA ARG A 235 9.45 -3.68 24.83
C ARG A 235 10.43 -3.53 25.99
N VAL A 236 10.06 -4.08 27.10
CA VAL A 236 10.94 -4.29 28.26
C VAL A 236 11.00 -5.79 28.51
N ASP A 237 12.20 -6.32 28.70
CA ASP A 237 12.40 -7.71 29.05
C ASP A 237 13.46 -7.87 30.14
N ARG A 238 13.33 -8.94 30.94
CA ARG A 238 14.30 -9.29 31.99
C ARG A 238 14.51 -10.79 32.06
N ALA A 239 15.77 -11.18 31.99
CA ALA A 239 16.15 -12.55 32.20
C ALA A 239 16.39 -12.82 33.70
N ILE A 240 15.78 -13.91 34.20
CA ILE A 240 15.86 -14.37 35.59
C ILE A 240 16.40 -15.81 35.58
N SER A 241 17.52 -16.05 36.24
CA SER A 241 18.08 -17.39 36.36
C SER A 241 17.55 -18.08 37.60
N LEU A 242 16.97 -19.27 37.44
CA LEU A 242 16.31 -20.06 38.48
C LEU A 242 16.90 -21.49 38.48
N GLY A 243 18.02 -21.69 39.16
CA GLY A 243 18.55 -23.03 39.42
C GLY A 243 18.80 -23.90 38.15
N GLY A 244 19.41 -23.35 37.09
CA GLY A 244 19.67 -24.06 35.84
C GLY A 244 18.67 -23.79 34.73
N LEU A 245 17.54 -23.13 35.03
CA LEU A 245 16.57 -22.60 34.06
C LEU A 245 16.80 -21.10 33.87
N THR A 246 16.59 -20.62 32.68
CA THR A 246 16.53 -19.18 32.39
C THR A 246 15.11 -18.82 31.98
N ALA A 247 14.46 -17.95 32.75
CA ALA A 247 13.16 -17.39 32.41
C ALA A 247 13.33 -15.95 31.94
N ASN A 248 12.82 -15.61 30.74
CA ASN A 248 12.80 -14.25 30.22
C ASN A 248 11.37 -13.74 30.26
N ALA A 249 11.07 -12.88 31.24
CA ALA A 249 9.79 -12.18 31.35
C ALA A 249 9.83 -10.91 30.48
N TYR A 250 8.74 -10.62 29.74
CA TYR A 250 8.66 -9.43 28.92
C TYR A 250 7.27 -8.79 28.91
N VAL A 251 7.27 -7.48 28.68
CA VAL A 251 6.09 -6.69 28.35
C VAL A 251 6.39 -5.98 27.02
N SER A 252 5.49 -6.14 26.06
CA SER A 252 5.54 -5.41 24.77
C SER A 252 4.27 -4.58 24.64
N VAL A 253 4.44 -3.32 24.26
CA VAL A 253 3.37 -2.39 23.94
C VAL A 253 3.50 -2.01 22.48
N PHE A 254 2.59 -2.46 21.66
CA PHE A 254 2.50 -2.11 20.24
C PHE A 254 1.60 -0.89 20.08
N ASN A 255 1.98 0.02 19.20
CA ASN A 255 1.32 1.29 19.02
C ASN A 255 1.13 2.03 20.37
N ALA A 256 2.22 2.26 21.09
CA ALA A 256 2.20 2.86 22.42
C ALA A 256 1.58 4.27 22.45
N LEU A 257 1.67 5.00 21.34
CA LEU A 257 1.07 6.33 21.18
C LEU A 257 -0.44 6.27 20.92
N ASP A 258 -1.00 5.07 20.65
CA ASP A 258 -2.39 4.87 20.21
C ASP A 258 -2.75 5.74 19.00
N SER A 259 -1.80 5.92 18.10
CA SER A 259 -2.00 6.73 16.91
C SER A 259 -2.85 6.00 15.89
N GLU A 260 -3.79 6.69 15.30
CA GLU A 260 -4.60 6.18 14.19
C GLU A 260 -3.77 6.19 12.91
N GLN A 261 -3.53 5.02 12.35
CA GLN A 261 -2.95 4.88 11.02
C GLN A 261 -4.08 4.55 10.05
N VAL A 262 -4.31 5.46 9.11
CA VAL A 262 -5.34 5.32 8.09
C VAL A 262 -4.78 4.52 6.91
N ASN A 263 -5.44 3.42 6.55
CA ASN A 263 -5.08 2.56 5.44
C ASN A 263 -5.81 2.94 4.15
N ASP A 264 -6.98 3.59 4.28
CA ASP A 264 -7.83 3.99 3.16
C ASP A 264 -8.78 5.10 3.58
N VAL A 265 -9.25 5.92 2.60
CA VAL A 265 -10.22 6.99 2.79
C VAL A 265 -11.36 6.86 1.79
N TYR A 266 -12.46 7.57 2.02
CA TYR A 266 -13.47 7.79 0.97
C TYR A 266 -12.92 8.79 -0.04
N HIS A 267 -12.69 8.34 -1.28
CA HIS A 267 -11.98 9.13 -2.29
C HIS A 267 -12.72 10.42 -2.68
N GLY A 268 -14.04 10.49 -2.50
CA GLY A 268 -14.83 11.70 -2.75
C GLY A 268 -14.61 12.81 -1.74
N THR A 269 -14.23 12.48 -0.51
CA THR A 269 -14.04 13.46 0.57
C THR A 269 -12.60 13.53 1.07
N GLY A 270 -11.81 12.47 0.85
CA GLY A 270 -10.51 12.30 1.50
C GLY A 270 -10.63 12.02 3.00
N ASN A 271 -11.82 11.71 3.51
CA ASN A 271 -12.11 11.43 4.91
C ASN A 271 -12.17 9.90 5.13
N VAL A 272 -11.77 9.45 6.32
CA VAL A 272 -11.77 8.02 6.67
C VAL A 272 -13.15 7.54 7.14
N ALA A 273 -14.00 8.46 7.64
CA ALA A 273 -15.28 8.14 8.26
C ALA A 273 -16.51 8.60 7.46
N GLU A 274 -16.35 9.50 6.50
CA GLU A 274 -17.47 10.16 5.80
C GLU A 274 -17.26 10.11 4.28
N ASP A 275 -18.22 9.54 3.55
CA ASP A 275 -18.24 9.57 2.08
C ASP A 275 -18.83 10.87 1.49
N GLY A 276 -19.41 11.74 2.35
CA GLY A 276 -20.00 13.03 1.98
C GLY A 276 -21.36 12.94 1.30
N TRP A 277 -21.87 11.76 1.00
CA TRP A 277 -23.09 11.60 0.21
C TRP A 277 -24.33 12.18 0.90
N VAL A 278 -24.46 12.04 2.21
CA VAL A 278 -25.57 12.57 2.97
C VAL A 278 -25.73 14.09 2.79
N ALA A 279 -24.63 14.82 2.55
CA ALA A 279 -24.67 16.26 2.30
C ALA A 279 -25.08 16.63 0.86
N THR A 280 -25.15 15.68 -0.06
CA THR A 280 -25.60 15.91 -1.45
C THR A 280 -27.12 16.05 -1.53
N GLU A 281 -27.62 16.60 -2.65
CA GLU A 281 -29.06 16.71 -2.89
C GLU A 281 -29.76 15.33 -2.80
N SER A 282 -29.17 14.30 -3.38
CA SER A 282 -29.70 12.93 -3.33
C SER A 282 -29.74 12.37 -1.90
N GLY A 283 -28.71 12.62 -1.12
CA GLY A 283 -28.64 12.22 0.29
C GLY A 283 -29.68 12.95 1.14
N GLN A 284 -29.87 14.24 0.92
CA GLN A 284 -30.88 15.03 1.62
C GLN A 284 -32.32 14.58 1.26
N GLN A 285 -32.58 14.26 -0.01
CA GLN A 285 -33.86 13.69 -0.43
C GLN A 285 -34.11 12.31 0.21
N TRP A 286 -33.08 11.48 0.30
CA TRP A 286 -33.18 10.20 0.98
C TRP A 286 -33.51 10.36 2.47
N LEU A 287 -32.83 11.27 3.17
CA LEU A 287 -33.11 11.59 4.58
C LEU A 287 -34.57 12.06 4.76
N ALA A 288 -35.02 12.99 3.94
CA ALA A 288 -36.39 13.51 3.99
C ALA A 288 -37.44 12.39 3.78
N ASN A 289 -37.19 11.49 2.82
CA ASN A 289 -38.05 10.35 2.57
C ASN A 289 -38.09 9.38 3.77
N ARG A 290 -36.95 9.10 4.38
CA ARG A 290 -36.87 8.23 5.57
C ARG A 290 -37.62 8.82 6.76
N LEU A 291 -37.41 10.10 7.04
CA LEU A 291 -38.09 10.82 8.12
C LEU A 291 -39.61 10.87 7.91
N SER A 292 -40.08 10.94 6.66
CA SER A 292 -41.53 10.92 6.35
C SER A 292 -42.18 9.58 6.63
N VAL A 293 -41.41 8.48 6.48
CA VAL A 293 -41.94 7.10 6.68
C VAL A 293 -41.78 6.67 8.15
N ASN A 294 -40.69 7.07 8.79
CA ASN A 294 -40.40 6.68 10.17
C ASN A 294 -39.66 7.83 10.91
N PRO A 295 -40.42 8.79 11.50
CA PRO A 295 -39.84 9.98 12.13
C PRO A 295 -39.05 9.70 13.40
N ASP A 296 -39.18 8.51 13.99
CA ASP A 296 -38.49 8.13 15.23
C ASP A 296 -37.09 7.54 14.98
N VAL A 297 -36.71 7.35 13.72
CA VAL A 297 -35.42 6.78 13.33
C VAL A 297 -34.45 7.90 12.92
N ASP A 298 -33.30 7.95 13.56
CA ASP A 298 -32.16 8.75 13.08
C ASP A 298 -31.53 8.11 11.84
N ALA A 299 -32.04 8.48 10.67
CA ALA A 299 -31.59 7.92 9.41
C ALA A 299 -30.17 8.34 9.05
N ALA A 300 -29.72 9.51 9.52
CA ALA A 300 -28.33 9.95 9.30
C ALA A 300 -27.36 9.08 10.10
N ALA A 301 -27.62 8.88 11.39
CA ALA A 301 -26.79 8.00 12.22
C ALA A 301 -26.75 6.57 11.67
N MET A 302 -27.88 6.03 11.19
CA MET A 302 -27.91 4.70 10.54
C MET A 302 -27.05 4.65 9.29
N TYR A 303 -26.98 5.70 8.51
CA TYR A 303 -26.12 5.75 7.33
C TYR A 303 -24.65 5.78 7.74
N GLU A 304 -24.29 6.61 8.71
CA GLU A 304 -22.93 6.74 9.26
C GLU A 304 -22.43 5.43 9.88
N ASP A 305 -23.30 4.69 10.59
CA ASP A 305 -22.96 3.38 11.13
C ASP A 305 -22.56 2.37 10.03
N ASN A 306 -23.18 2.46 8.84
CA ASN A 306 -22.82 1.62 7.70
C ASN A 306 -21.48 2.04 7.03
N LEU A 307 -21.04 3.28 7.23
CA LEU A 307 -19.74 3.74 6.77
C LEU A 307 -18.60 3.28 7.68
N ALA A 308 -18.89 2.90 8.92
CA ALA A 308 -17.90 2.48 9.89
C ALA A 308 -17.26 1.14 9.47
N PHE A 309 -16.16 1.21 8.73
CA PHE A 309 -15.40 0.03 8.29
C PHE A 309 -14.07 -0.07 9.05
N PRO A 310 -13.96 -0.97 10.05
CA PRO A 310 -12.75 -1.08 10.89
C PRO A 310 -11.46 -1.34 10.12
N GLY A 311 -11.54 -1.93 8.90
CA GLY A 311 -10.38 -2.20 8.05
C GLY A 311 -9.67 -0.95 7.51
N ARG A 312 -10.29 0.24 7.64
CA ARG A 312 -9.66 1.50 7.24
C ARG A 312 -8.61 2.00 8.22
N TRP A 313 -8.59 1.44 9.41
CA TRP A 313 -7.58 1.77 10.43
C TRP A 313 -6.68 0.57 10.71
N ASN A 314 -5.47 0.88 11.10
CA ASN A 314 -4.56 -0.12 11.64
C ASN A 314 -4.95 -0.49 13.08
N ARG A 315 -4.24 -1.45 13.65
CA ARG A 315 -4.54 -1.97 15.00
C ARG A 315 -4.34 -0.89 16.07
N PRO A 316 -5.25 -0.79 17.05
CA PRO A 316 -5.07 0.08 18.20
C PRO A 316 -3.94 -0.43 19.08
N ARG A 317 -3.60 0.33 20.13
CA ARG A 317 -2.61 -0.06 21.12
C ARG A 317 -2.89 -1.45 21.68
N THR A 318 -1.87 -2.28 21.64
CA THR A 318 -1.95 -3.66 22.13
C THR A 318 -0.82 -3.94 23.12
N VAL A 319 -1.16 -4.48 24.29
CA VAL A 319 -0.19 -4.88 25.30
C VAL A 319 -0.09 -6.41 25.34
N ARG A 320 1.15 -6.92 25.30
CA ARG A 320 1.44 -8.34 25.47
C ARG A 320 2.39 -8.55 26.62
N VAL A 321 2.06 -9.49 27.48
CA VAL A 321 2.92 -9.96 28.57
C VAL A 321 3.25 -11.42 28.31
N GLY A 322 4.50 -11.79 28.47
CA GLY A 322 4.91 -13.18 28.23
C GLY A 322 6.12 -13.60 29.03
N LEU A 323 6.30 -14.91 29.08
CA LEU A 323 7.42 -15.59 29.74
C LEU A 323 7.97 -16.66 28.79
N ASN A 324 9.25 -16.56 28.49
CA ASN A 324 9.98 -17.59 27.73
C ASN A 324 10.89 -18.31 28.66
N ILE A 325 10.80 -19.65 28.73
CA ILE A 325 11.64 -20.48 29.59
C ILE A 325 12.55 -21.33 28.69
N SER A 326 13.85 -21.27 28.98
CA SER A 326 14.87 -22.12 28.36
C SER A 326 15.59 -22.94 29.42
N PHE A 327 15.85 -24.18 29.09
CA PHE A 327 16.48 -25.20 29.97
C PHE A 327 17.64 -25.88 29.22
#